data_d3de97247b8121ba335266500c19dfcd
#
_entry.id   d3de97247b8121ba335266500c19dfcd
#
_cell.length_a   1.000
_cell.length_b   1.000
_cell.length_c   1.000
_cell.angle_alpha   90.00
_cell.angle_beta   90.00
_cell.angle_gamma   90.00
#
_symmetry.space_group_name_H-M   'P 1'
#
loop_
_entity.id
_entity.type
_entity.pdbx_description
1 polymer ?
#
loop_
_entity_poly.entity_id
_entity_poly.type
_entity_poly.pdbx_seq_one_letter_code
_entity_poly.pdbx_strand_id
1 'polypeptide(L)'
;MKIDSTDFGSITIDGATYPHDVVIRLSGEVLKRNKRLSKQYYVASHTISVDEAEFVYEKGCDTLVLGSGQYGNVHLSPEAADFFANCDCRVVLQPTPQAIMAYNKTNGRAIGLFHVTCGACATLLAPFS
;
A
#
# COMPACT_ATOMS: atom_id res chain seq x y z
N MET A 1 11.30 -11.71 -6.60
CA MET A 1 10.59 -10.48 -6.98
C MET A 1 11.21 -9.27 -6.33
N LYS A 2 11.29 -8.17 -7.05
CA LYS A 2 11.90 -6.95 -6.55
C LYS A 2 11.12 -5.73 -7.04
N ILE A 3 10.89 -4.77 -6.14
CA ILE A 3 10.35 -3.48 -6.50
C ILE A 3 11.53 -2.59 -6.89
N ASP A 4 11.55 -2.13 -8.14
CA ASP A 4 12.70 -1.40 -8.68
C ASP A 4 12.69 0.07 -8.28
N SER A 5 11.53 0.72 -8.38
CA SER A 5 11.43 2.16 -8.12
C SER A 5 9.98 2.60 -7.99
N THR A 6 9.80 3.83 -7.52
CA THR A 6 8.49 4.50 -7.53
C THR A 6 8.69 5.94 -7.95
N ASP A 7 7.65 6.52 -8.54
CA ASP A 7 7.60 7.93 -8.90
C ASP A 7 6.16 8.39 -8.68
N PHE A 8 5.88 9.67 -8.90
CA PHE A 8 4.52 10.16 -8.83
C PHE A 8 3.65 9.41 -9.84
N GLY A 9 2.58 8.80 -9.35
CA GLY A 9 1.64 8.09 -10.19
C GLY A 9 2.08 6.73 -10.69
N SER A 10 3.25 6.21 -10.28
CA SER A 10 3.70 4.92 -10.77
C SER A 10 4.61 4.18 -9.80
N ILE A 11 4.67 2.87 -9.99
CA ILE A 11 5.59 1.98 -9.28
C ILE A 11 6.08 0.94 -10.29
N THR A 12 7.36 0.63 -10.26
CA THR A 12 7.98 -0.36 -11.17
C THR A 12 8.39 -1.59 -10.39
N ILE A 13 7.89 -2.74 -10.81
CA ILE A 13 8.10 -4.03 -10.13
C ILE A 13 8.58 -5.03 -11.17
N ASP A 14 9.76 -5.63 -10.95
CA ASP A 14 10.36 -6.61 -11.88
C ASP A 14 10.37 -6.08 -13.33
N GLY A 15 10.66 -4.81 -13.51
CA GLY A 15 10.75 -4.17 -14.82
C GLY A 15 9.44 -3.71 -15.42
N ALA A 16 8.29 -4.01 -14.78
CA ALA A 16 6.97 -3.57 -15.26
C ALA A 16 6.50 -2.36 -14.47
N THR A 17 6.03 -1.32 -15.15
CA THR A 17 5.57 -0.09 -14.51
C THR A 17 4.05 -0.08 -14.43
N TYR A 18 3.54 0.16 -13.22
CA TYR A 18 2.10 0.21 -12.94
C TYR A 18 1.72 1.65 -12.61
N PRO A 19 0.76 2.23 -13.36
CA PRO A 19 0.33 3.62 -13.15
C PRO A 19 -0.81 3.74 -12.13
N HIS A 20 -0.82 2.89 -11.12
CA HIS A 20 -1.87 2.87 -10.09
C HIS A 20 -1.34 2.19 -8.83
N ASP A 21 -2.10 2.33 -7.74
CA ASP A 21 -1.80 1.62 -6.50
C ASP A 21 -1.85 0.10 -6.73
N VAL A 22 -0.97 -0.62 -6.07
CA VAL A 22 -0.85 -2.07 -6.26
C VAL A 22 -0.92 -2.80 -4.93
N VAL A 23 -1.43 -4.03 -4.99
CA VAL A 23 -1.36 -5.03 -3.92
C VAL A 23 -0.46 -6.15 -4.41
N ILE A 24 0.52 -6.55 -3.58
CA ILE A 24 1.40 -7.66 -3.89
C ILE A 24 1.04 -8.82 -2.98
N ARG A 25 0.64 -9.93 -3.59
CA ARG A 25 0.22 -11.13 -2.87
C ARG A 25 1.42 -11.93 -2.38
N LEU A 26 1.18 -12.90 -1.50
CA LEU A 26 2.25 -13.80 -1.04
C LEU A 26 2.94 -14.51 -2.19
N SER A 27 2.20 -14.82 -3.24
CA SER A 27 2.74 -15.48 -4.44
C SER A 27 3.63 -14.58 -5.28
N GLY A 28 3.60 -13.27 -5.01
CA GLY A 28 4.25 -12.28 -5.86
C GLY A 28 3.35 -11.69 -6.92
N GLU A 29 2.11 -12.18 -7.04
CA GLU A 29 1.16 -11.61 -7.98
C GLU A 29 0.86 -10.16 -7.64
N VAL A 30 0.83 -9.29 -8.64
CA VAL A 30 0.57 -7.86 -8.49
C VAL A 30 -0.85 -7.58 -8.97
N LEU A 31 -1.66 -7.01 -8.08
CA LEU A 31 -3.05 -6.66 -8.38
C LEU A 31 -3.23 -5.15 -8.23
N LYS A 32 -4.21 -4.60 -8.93
CA LYS A 32 -4.63 -3.22 -8.73
C LYS A 32 -5.37 -3.10 -7.38
N ARG A 33 -5.05 -2.06 -6.61
CA ARG A 33 -5.73 -1.80 -5.34
C ARG A 33 -7.22 -1.52 -5.57
N ASN A 34 -8.07 -2.10 -4.72
CA ASN A 34 -9.50 -1.84 -4.74
C ASN A 34 -9.86 -0.73 -3.76
N LYS A 35 -9.80 0.52 -4.23
CA LYS A 35 -10.07 1.71 -3.39
C LYS A 35 -11.52 1.81 -2.95
N ARG A 36 -12.45 1.16 -3.64
CA ARG A 36 -13.88 1.22 -3.31
C ARG A 36 -14.17 0.73 -1.90
N LEU A 37 -13.39 -0.25 -1.44
CA LEU A 37 -13.59 -0.83 -0.12
C LEU A 37 -13.36 0.16 1.01
N SER A 38 -12.58 1.21 0.76
CA SER A 38 -12.35 2.27 1.74
C SER A 38 -13.19 3.50 1.45
N LYS A 39 -13.42 3.83 0.18
CA LYS A 39 -14.17 5.04 -0.21
C LYS A 39 -15.63 5.00 0.22
N GLN A 40 -16.20 3.82 0.44
CA GLN A 40 -17.56 3.72 0.93
C GLN A 40 -17.73 4.25 2.37
N TYR A 41 -16.62 4.35 3.11
CA TYR A 41 -16.61 4.85 4.49
C TYR A 41 -15.90 6.18 4.63
N TYR A 42 -14.97 6.49 3.74
CA TYR A 42 -14.09 7.65 3.85
C TYR A 42 -14.10 8.44 2.55
N VAL A 43 -14.04 9.76 2.67
CA VAL A 43 -14.15 10.67 1.52
C VAL A 43 -13.04 10.47 0.51
N ALA A 44 -11.83 10.15 0.98
CA ALA A 44 -10.66 9.96 0.14
C ALA A 44 -10.05 8.58 0.35
N SER A 45 -9.19 8.16 -0.59
CA SER A 45 -8.54 6.85 -0.55
C SER A 45 -7.31 6.83 0.37
N HIS A 46 -7.17 7.81 1.26
CA HIS A 46 -6.02 7.91 2.15
C HIS A 46 -6.19 7.15 3.46
N THR A 47 -7.41 6.71 3.76
CA THR A 47 -7.67 5.86 4.92
C THR A 47 -8.06 4.47 4.45
N ILE A 48 -7.34 3.46 4.90
CA ILE A 48 -7.62 2.07 4.55
C ILE A 48 -8.61 1.52 5.56
N SER A 49 -9.79 1.12 5.09
CA SER A 49 -10.86 0.55 5.91
C SER A 49 -10.57 -0.88 6.30
N VAL A 50 -11.31 -1.38 7.28
CA VAL A 50 -11.22 -2.80 7.66
C VAL A 50 -11.65 -3.71 6.50
N ASP A 51 -12.61 -3.30 5.69
CA ASP A 51 -13.03 -4.08 4.52
C ASP A 51 -11.88 -4.24 3.53
N GLU A 52 -11.13 -3.16 3.29
CA GLU A 52 -9.96 -3.23 2.43
C GLU A 52 -8.86 -4.06 3.08
N ALA A 53 -8.68 -3.93 4.39
CA ALA A 53 -7.70 -4.73 5.13
C ALA A 53 -7.99 -6.23 5.00
N GLU A 54 -9.25 -6.62 5.13
CA GLU A 54 -9.66 -8.02 4.96
C GLU A 54 -9.41 -8.52 3.54
N PHE A 55 -9.65 -7.67 2.55
CA PHE A 55 -9.41 -8.03 1.16
C PHE A 55 -7.92 -8.24 0.87
N VAL A 56 -7.06 -7.40 1.46
CA VAL A 56 -5.61 -7.44 1.24
C VAL A 56 -4.97 -8.59 2.02
N TYR A 57 -5.47 -8.88 3.23
CA TYR A 57 -4.88 -9.89 4.09
C TYR A 57 -4.91 -11.26 3.43
N GLU A 58 -3.82 -12.00 3.59
CA GLU A 58 -3.70 -13.37 3.12
C GLU A 58 -3.27 -14.26 4.27
N LYS A 59 -3.99 -15.36 4.46
CA LYS A 59 -3.64 -16.32 5.50
C LYS A 59 -2.23 -16.85 5.26
N GLY A 60 -1.43 -16.83 6.31
CA GLY A 60 -0.04 -17.26 6.22
C GLY A 60 0.96 -16.12 6.09
N CYS A 61 0.50 -14.88 5.84
CA CYS A 61 1.41 -13.75 5.87
C CYS A 61 1.69 -13.35 7.33
N ASP A 62 2.90 -12.85 7.57
CA ASP A 62 3.30 -12.36 8.87
C ASP A 62 3.58 -10.85 8.85
N THR A 63 3.64 -10.26 7.69
CA THR A 63 3.97 -8.84 7.54
C THR A 63 3.20 -8.23 6.39
N LEU A 64 2.65 -7.03 6.62
CA LEU A 64 2.15 -6.15 5.57
C LEU A 64 3.13 -4.98 5.46
N VAL A 65 3.70 -4.78 4.28
CA VAL A 65 4.45 -3.56 3.99
C VAL A 65 3.52 -2.61 3.29
N LEU A 66 3.24 -1.48 3.93
CA LEU A 66 2.30 -0.48 3.44
C LEU A 66 3.05 0.77 3.05
N GLY A 67 3.07 1.03 1.75
CA GLY A 67 3.62 2.28 1.20
C GLY A 67 2.54 3.35 1.18
N SER A 68 2.74 4.41 1.94
CA SER A 68 1.72 5.42 2.21
C SER A 68 1.74 6.61 1.25
N GLY A 69 2.40 6.46 0.11
CA GLY A 69 2.51 7.51 -0.90
C GLY A 69 3.81 8.29 -0.80
N GLN A 70 4.04 9.20 -1.74
CA GLN A 70 5.27 9.99 -1.77
C GLN A 70 5.42 10.87 -0.52
N TYR A 71 4.30 11.32 0.04
CA TYR A 71 4.27 12.21 1.20
C TYR A 71 3.78 11.52 2.49
N GLY A 72 3.54 10.20 2.45
CA GLY A 72 3.14 9.48 3.64
C GLY A 72 1.72 9.77 4.09
N ASN A 73 0.78 9.99 3.16
CA ASN A 73 -0.59 10.42 3.50
C ASN A 73 -1.55 9.26 3.81
N VAL A 74 -1.25 8.05 3.35
CA VAL A 74 -2.14 6.90 3.56
C VAL A 74 -1.91 6.30 4.94
N HIS A 75 -2.98 5.93 5.62
CA HIS A 75 -2.89 5.28 6.94
C HIS A 75 -4.04 4.27 7.09
N LEU A 76 -3.91 3.41 8.10
CA LEU A 76 -4.96 2.45 8.43
C LEU A 76 -5.99 3.11 9.33
N SER A 77 -7.27 2.76 9.14
CA SER A 77 -8.28 3.07 10.15
C SER A 77 -7.95 2.30 11.44
N PRO A 78 -8.45 2.75 12.62
CA PRO A 78 -8.24 1.99 13.86
C PRO A 78 -8.72 0.55 13.74
N GLU A 79 -9.86 0.32 13.09
CA GLU A 79 -10.41 -1.02 12.89
C GLU A 79 -9.52 -1.88 12.00
N ALA A 80 -8.93 -1.30 10.95
CA ALA A 80 -8.01 -2.01 10.08
C ALA A 80 -6.73 -2.38 10.83
N ALA A 81 -6.20 -1.47 11.64
CA ALA A 81 -5.01 -1.73 12.45
C ALA A 81 -5.27 -2.88 13.43
N ASP A 82 -6.43 -2.86 14.10
CA ASP A 82 -6.83 -3.92 15.01
C ASP A 82 -6.98 -5.26 14.29
N PHE A 83 -7.52 -5.23 13.09
CA PHE A 83 -7.67 -6.45 12.29
C PHE A 83 -6.31 -7.11 12.04
N PHE A 84 -5.32 -6.35 11.59
CA PHE A 84 -3.99 -6.92 11.34
C PHE A 84 -3.34 -7.39 12.64
N ALA A 85 -3.49 -6.64 13.72
CA ALA A 85 -2.95 -7.05 15.02
C ALA A 85 -3.56 -8.38 15.48
N ASN A 86 -4.87 -8.56 15.30
CA ASN A 86 -5.56 -9.79 15.67
C ASN A 86 -5.18 -10.97 14.78
N CYS A 87 -4.66 -10.72 13.59
CA CYS A 87 -4.18 -11.75 12.68
C CYS A 87 -2.68 -12.03 12.86
N ASP A 88 -2.05 -11.44 13.87
CA ASP A 88 -0.61 -11.54 14.09
C ASP A 88 0.19 -11.08 12.86
N CYS A 89 -0.35 -10.09 12.16
CA CYS A 89 0.29 -9.52 10.98
C CYS A 89 0.93 -8.19 11.35
N ARG A 90 2.25 -8.12 11.28
CA ARG A 90 2.98 -6.89 11.54
C ARG A 90 2.80 -5.93 10.38
N VAL A 91 2.53 -4.66 10.68
CA VAL A 91 2.39 -3.62 9.66
C VAL A 91 3.62 -2.72 9.67
N VAL A 92 4.29 -2.64 8.54
CA VAL A 92 5.40 -1.72 8.32
C VAL A 92 4.85 -0.59 7.45
N LEU A 93 4.55 0.55 8.08
CA LEU A 93 3.95 1.71 7.42
C LEU A 93 5.02 2.78 7.21
N GLN A 94 5.31 3.08 5.97
CA GLN A 94 6.30 4.09 5.60
C GLN A 94 5.89 4.78 4.29
N PRO A 95 6.40 5.98 4.01
CA PRO A 95 6.24 6.55 2.67
C PRO A 95 6.72 5.55 1.61
N THR A 96 6.08 5.57 0.45
CA THR A 96 6.32 4.53 -0.56
C THR A 96 7.79 4.37 -0.94
N PRO A 97 8.60 5.44 -1.11
CA PRO A 97 10.02 5.24 -1.42
C PRO A 97 10.77 4.41 -0.38
N GLN A 98 10.47 4.62 0.92
CA GLN A 98 11.09 3.86 1.99
C GLN A 98 10.47 2.47 2.13
N ALA A 99 9.17 2.36 1.91
CA ALA A 99 8.45 1.09 1.99
C ALA A 99 8.97 0.08 0.95
N ILE A 100 9.36 0.55 -0.23
CA ILE A 100 9.96 -0.29 -1.26
C ILE A 100 11.22 -0.96 -0.72
N MET A 101 12.07 -0.20 -0.04
CA MET A 101 13.30 -0.74 0.53
C MET A 101 13.00 -1.77 1.60
N ALA A 102 12.01 -1.48 2.46
CA ALA A 102 11.60 -2.42 3.50
C ALA A 102 11.06 -3.72 2.90
N TYR A 103 10.23 -3.62 1.85
CA TYR A 103 9.69 -4.80 1.18
C TYR A 103 10.80 -5.65 0.57
N ASN A 104 11.76 -5.03 -0.12
CA ASN A 104 12.83 -5.75 -0.77
C ASN A 104 13.77 -6.44 0.21
N LYS A 105 13.85 -5.95 1.45
CA LYS A 105 14.72 -6.50 2.49
C LYS A 105 14.02 -7.53 3.38
N THR A 106 12.70 -7.66 3.29
CA THR A 106 12.00 -8.57 4.19
C THR A 106 12.26 -10.02 3.81
N ASN A 107 12.49 -10.85 4.82
CA ASN A 107 12.70 -12.29 4.66
C ASN A 107 11.50 -13.10 5.10
N GLY A 108 10.44 -12.44 5.57
CA GLY A 108 9.24 -13.12 6.03
C GLY A 108 8.24 -13.35 4.91
N ARG A 109 7.06 -13.79 5.31
CA ARG A 109 5.93 -13.96 4.40
C ARG A 109 5.19 -12.64 4.31
N ALA A 110 5.62 -11.80 3.39
CA ALA A 110 5.11 -10.43 3.28
C ALA A 110 4.12 -10.28 2.15
N ILE A 111 3.07 -9.50 2.43
CA ILE A 111 2.21 -8.92 1.42
C ILE A 111 2.52 -7.43 1.34
N GLY A 112 2.15 -6.79 0.23
CA GLY A 112 2.41 -5.37 0.03
C GLY A 112 1.17 -4.64 -0.41
N LEU A 113 1.06 -3.38 0.02
CA LEU A 113 0.06 -2.45 -0.47
C LEU A 113 0.77 -1.11 -0.66
N PHE A 114 0.88 -0.66 -1.91
CA PHE A 114 1.65 0.54 -2.22
C PHE A 114 0.77 1.57 -2.89
N HIS A 115 0.61 2.71 -2.21
CA HIS A 115 -0.05 3.87 -2.76
C HIS A 115 0.95 4.64 -3.62
N VAL A 116 0.54 4.98 -4.84
CA VAL A 116 1.33 5.84 -5.72
C VAL A 116 0.64 7.19 -5.83
N THR A 117 1.33 8.24 -5.38
CA THR A 117 0.78 9.59 -5.41
C THR A 117 0.68 10.03 -6.87
N CYS A 118 -0.54 10.31 -7.34
CA CYS A 118 -0.78 10.75 -8.71
C CYS A 118 -0.04 12.05 -9.01
N GLY A 119 0.71 12.09 -10.10
CA GLY A 119 1.43 13.29 -10.49
C GLY A 119 0.52 14.49 -10.70
N ALA A 120 -0.62 14.28 -11.35
CA ALA A 120 -1.61 15.34 -11.54
C ALA A 120 -2.21 15.78 -10.20
N CYS A 121 -2.51 14.83 -9.33
CA CYS A 121 -3.02 15.14 -7.99
C CYS A 121 -1.97 15.90 -7.17
N ALA A 122 -0.71 15.50 -7.27
CA ALA A 122 0.38 16.19 -6.58
C ALA A 122 0.50 17.63 -7.08
N THR A 123 0.39 17.84 -8.37
CA THR A 123 0.45 19.18 -8.98
C THR A 123 -0.72 20.04 -8.51
N LEU A 124 -1.93 19.48 -8.49
CA LEU A 124 -3.12 20.20 -8.07
C LEU A 124 -3.12 20.49 -6.57
N LEU A 125 -2.59 19.58 -5.77
CA LEU A 125 -2.63 19.69 -4.32
C LEU A 125 -1.43 20.43 -3.73
N ALA A 126 -0.33 20.54 -4.48
CA ALA A 126 0.88 21.17 -3.97
C ALA A 126 0.66 22.58 -3.39
N PRO A 127 -0.15 23.45 -4.01
CA PRO A 127 -0.43 24.77 -3.42
C PRO A 127 -1.30 24.70 -2.16
N PHE A 128 -2.01 23.63 -1.94
CA PHE A 128 -2.98 23.50 -0.86
C PHE A 128 -2.56 22.51 0.23
N SER A 129 -1.56 21.74 -0.06
CA SER A 129 -1.03 20.75 0.88
C SER A 129 0.36 21.16 1.39
#